data_1a322054d0c7f0698a804e388880e88e
#
_entry.id   1a322054d0c7f0698a804e388880e88e
#
_cell.length_a   1.000
_cell.length_b   1.000
_cell.length_c   1.000
_cell.angle_alpha   90.00
_cell.angle_beta   90.00
_cell.angle_gamma   90.00
#
_symmetry.space_group_name_H-M   'P 1'
#
loop_
_entity.id
_entity.type
_entity.pdbx_description
1 polymer ?
#
loop_
_entity_poly.entity_id
_entity_poly.type
_entity_poly.pdbx_seq_one_letter_code
_entity_poly.pdbx_strand_id
1 'polypeptide(L)'
;MKTRLSILYFLQFAVWGCYLSCFGQLLGAGGLGASIQWFYAAVGLVSLFTPALFGHFADRFAPSRTLLGACHLAACVVMFGAWTYASSHPQLDFTAFFLLYLGFLAFYMPTMALSNTTTFAIIRSRGGLPMEQFPKLRIWGTIGFIAAMWFVNSAYYHDGSFGFTLSDSDPASHFRFQYTPMQLLVSSILGLLTGLYALTLPVVKAPEKKPAASLSDIFGLKAFRLFKIPSVRTFLIFAVLTGVCLQISNGFAVPYINHFMARAEYSSSLAAGNATLLFSLSQISEAFCILLVGVAMKRIGFRWVITIALLAWSARFLCLGLGNPGDGLILLIISMLVYGIAFNFFNIAGHIYMEQASDTSNKGFGQGLLMLMSNGIGATGGMIIAGSVVNSFCHWEMVPTTPGAAPMRLFMGDWTSPWLIFAAYALTVAILFALCYRATTRKYN
;
A
#
# COMPACT_ATOMS: atom_id res chain seq x y z
N MET A 1 -10.70 19.56 -17.47
CA MET A 1 -11.07 18.87 -16.21
C MET A 1 -10.30 17.57 -16.01
N LYS A 2 -10.14 16.75 -17.04
CA LYS A 2 -9.33 15.49 -16.94
C LYS A 2 -7.94 15.74 -16.33
N THR A 3 -7.20 16.73 -16.85
CA THR A 3 -5.87 17.11 -16.32
C THR A 3 -5.93 17.47 -14.84
N ARG A 4 -6.95 18.20 -14.38
CA ARG A 4 -7.08 18.57 -12.96
C ARG A 4 -7.31 17.35 -12.06
N LEU A 5 -8.08 16.37 -12.52
CA LEU A 5 -8.29 15.13 -11.78
C LEU A 5 -7.06 14.23 -11.85
N SER A 6 -6.32 14.21 -12.96
CA SER A 6 -5.03 13.51 -13.06
C SER A 6 -4.01 14.05 -12.06
N ILE A 7 -3.91 15.39 -11.93
CA ILE A 7 -3.04 16.04 -10.94
C ILE A 7 -3.46 15.66 -9.51
N LEU A 8 -4.78 15.63 -9.22
CA LEU A 8 -5.27 15.19 -7.92
C LEU A 8 -4.76 13.77 -7.58
N TYR A 9 -4.93 12.81 -8.51
CA TYR A 9 -4.48 11.44 -8.28
C TYR A 9 -2.96 11.34 -8.16
N PHE A 10 -2.23 12.07 -8.98
CA PHE A 10 -0.77 12.13 -8.89
C PHE A 10 -0.32 12.57 -7.50
N LEU A 11 -0.81 13.73 -7.02
CA LEU A 11 -0.47 14.27 -5.70
C LEU A 11 -0.94 13.35 -4.57
N GLN A 12 -2.19 12.85 -4.64
CA GLN A 12 -2.78 11.96 -3.65
C GLN A 12 -1.90 10.74 -3.35
N PHE A 13 -1.38 10.09 -4.40
CA PHE A 13 -0.56 8.90 -4.25
C PHE A 13 0.93 9.20 -4.07
N ALA A 14 1.40 10.37 -4.49
CA ALA A 14 2.74 10.84 -4.20
C ALA A 14 2.98 11.02 -2.68
N VAL A 15 1.97 11.52 -1.92
CA VAL A 15 2.00 11.58 -0.45
C VAL A 15 2.35 10.22 0.15
N TRP A 16 1.76 9.15 -0.35
CA TRP A 16 1.97 7.78 0.14
C TRP A 16 3.30 7.18 -0.35
N GLY A 17 3.64 7.45 -1.62
CA GLY A 17 4.87 6.99 -2.25
C GLY A 17 6.15 7.48 -1.58
N CYS A 18 6.10 8.64 -0.92
CA CYS A 18 7.26 9.22 -0.22
C CYS A 18 7.77 8.35 0.92
N TYR A 19 6.90 7.62 1.63
CA TYR A 19 7.32 6.94 2.85
C TYR A 19 6.95 5.45 2.90
N LEU A 20 5.83 5.01 2.30
CA LEU A 20 5.27 3.69 2.57
C LEU A 20 6.28 2.55 2.42
N SER A 21 7.09 2.55 1.37
CA SER A 21 8.04 1.47 1.10
C SER A 21 9.34 1.56 1.91
N CYS A 22 9.78 2.77 2.27
CA CYS A 22 11.01 3.01 3.02
C CYS A 22 10.78 3.27 4.52
N PHE A 23 9.53 3.33 4.97
CA PHE A 23 9.17 3.61 6.36
C PHE A 23 9.76 2.62 7.36
N GLY A 24 9.82 1.33 6.98
CA GLY A 24 10.46 0.30 7.81
C GLY A 24 11.93 0.61 8.11
N GLN A 25 12.67 1.21 7.17
CA GLN A 25 14.05 1.60 7.37
C GLN A 25 14.17 2.77 8.37
N LEU A 26 13.27 3.78 8.28
CA LEU A 26 13.21 4.86 9.26
C LEU A 26 12.89 4.35 10.66
N LEU A 27 11.93 3.45 10.80
CA LEU A 27 11.59 2.82 12.08
C LEU A 27 12.78 2.06 12.66
N GLY A 28 13.49 1.33 11.82
CA GLY A 28 14.70 0.63 12.23
C GLY A 28 15.79 1.57 12.70
N ALA A 29 16.09 2.62 11.94
CA ALA A 29 17.06 3.65 12.31
C ALA A 29 16.71 4.32 13.64
N GLY A 30 15.42 4.59 13.88
CA GLY A 30 14.91 5.19 15.12
C GLY A 30 14.75 4.22 16.30
N GLY A 31 15.17 2.95 16.19
CA GLY A 31 15.06 1.98 17.29
C GLY A 31 13.76 1.20 17.36
N LEU A 32 12.79 1.47 16.46
CA LEU A 32 11.48 0.82 16.42
C LEU A 32 11.40 -0.34 15.41
N GLY A 33 12.54 -0.85 14.94
CA GLY A 33 12.58 -1.88 13.93
C GLY A 33 11.85 -3.17 14.30
N ALA A 34 11.94 -3.62 15.55
CA ALA A 34 11.18 -4.76 16.05
C ALA A 34 9.67 -4.53 16.11
N SER A 35 9.22 -3.29 15.91
CA SER A 35 7.82 -2.88 15.97
C SER A 35 7.21 -2.54 14.61
N ILE A 36 7.92 -2.75 13.50
CA ILE A 36 7.46 -2.45 12.12
C ILE A 36 6.06 -3.00 11.87
N GLN A 37 5.79 -4.22 12.31
CA GLN A 37 4.50 -4.88 12.11
C GLN A 37 3.32 -4.08 12.66
N TRP A 38 3.48 -3.37 13.77
CA TRP A 38 2.40 -2.59 14.36
C TRP A 38 2.04 -1.37 13.52
N PHE A 39 3.05 -0.70 12.94
CA PHE A 39 2.85 0.47 12.07
C PHE A 39 2.15 0.09 10.76
N TYR A 40 2.55 -1.01 10.13
CA TYR A 40 1.88 -1.47 8.90
C TYR A 40 0.52 -2.11 9.19
N ALA A 41 0.32 -2.77 10.33
CA ALA A 41 -0.98 -3.26 10.78
C ALA A 41 -1.97 -2.12 11.04
N ALA A 42 -1.50 -0.98 11.55
CA ALA A 42 -2.31 0.21 11.80
C ALA A 42 -2.97 0.75 10.52
N VAL A 43 -2.32 0.64 9.36
CA VAL A 43 -2.89 1.02 8.05
C VAL A 43 -4.17 0.24 7.78
N GLY A 44 -4.13 -1.08 7.98
CA GLY A 44 -5.30 -1.96 7.85
C GLY A 44 -6.39 -1.60 8.85
N LEU A 45 -6.04 -1.51 10.12
CA LEU A 45 -6.98 -1.22 11.21
C LEU A 45 -7.72 0.10 11.00
N VAL A 46 -7.00 1.18 10.70
CA VAL A 46 -7.61 2.51 10.48
C VAL A 46 -8.49 2.50 9.22
N SER A 47 -8.07 1.80 8.17
CA SER A 47 -8.82 1.68 6.92
C SER A 47 -10.17 0.97 7.07
N LEU A 48 -10.39 0.23 8.17
CA LEU A 48 -11.70 -0.40 8.46
C LEU A 48 -12.77 0.62 8.80
N PHE A 49 -12.43 1.65 9.56
CA PHE A 49 -13.40 2.53 10.18
C PHE A 49 -13.48 3.90 9.52
N THR A 50 -12.34 4.50 9.20
CA THR A 50 -12.28 5.90 8.81
C THR A 50 -12.93 6.20 7.47
N PRO A 51 -12.81 5.38 6.38
CA PRO A 51 -13.48 5.68 5.12
C PRO A 51 -15.01 5.67 5.23
N ALA A 52 -15.56 4.76 6.04
CA ALA A 52 -17.00 4.67 6.25
C ALA A 52 -17.53 5.88 7.02
N LEU A 53 -16.83 6.27 8.10
CA LEU A 53 -17.17 7.45 8.90
C LEU A 53 -17.14 8.73 8.05
N PHE A 54 -16.03 8.98 7.36
CA PHE A 54 -15.86 10.20 6.56
C PHE A 54 -16.73 10.21 5.30
N GLY A 55 -17.05 9.04 4.72
CA GLY A 55 -18.05 8.91 3.67
C GLY A 55 -19.43 9.37 4.15
N HIS A 56 -19.84 8.94 5.34
CA HIS A 56 -21.09 9.39 5.96
C HIS A 56 -21.12 10.90 6.24
N PHE A 57 -19.99 11.46 6.70
CA PHE A 57 -19.84 12.91 6.88
C PHE A 57 -19.96 13.66 5.56
N ALA A 58 -19.36 13.15 4.47
CA ALA A 58 -19.44 13.76 3.14
C ALA A 58 -20.87 13.78 2.58
N ASP A 59 -21.64 12.72 2.87
CA ASP A 59 -23.02 12.63 2.41
C ASP A 59 -23.98 13.60 3.14
N ARG A 60 -23.61 14.09 4.33
CA ARG A 60 -24.51 14.88 5.18
C ARG A 60 -24.09 16.31 5.45
N PHE A 61 -22.80 16.56 5.66
CA PHE A 61 -22.37 17.81 6.27
C PHE A 61 -21.53 18.70 5.36
N ALA A 62 -20.79 18.13 4.42
CA ALA A 62 -19.90 18.90 3.56
C ALA A 62 -19.72 18.27 2.19
N PRO A 63 -19.50 19.05 1.13
CA PRO A 63 -19.12 18.52 -0.18
C PRO A 63 -17.85 17.65 -0.07
N SER A 64 -17.83 16.49 -0.74
CA SER A 64 -16.72 15.53 -0.66
C SER A 64 -15.35 16.17 -0.94
N ARG A 65 -15.27 17.14 -1.83
CA ARG A 65 -14.03 17.88 -2.11
C ARG A 65 -13.51 18.69 -0.91
N THR A 66 -14.43 19.33 -0.17
CA THR A 66 -14.07 20.16 1.00
C THR A 66 -13.55 19.28 2.12
N LEU A 67 -14.21 18.14 2.34
CA LEU A 67 -13.78 17.15 3.31
C LEU A 67 -12.45 16.51 2.89
N LEU A 68 -12.26 16.22 1.60
CA LEU A 68 -10.98 15.74 1.04
C LEU A 68 -9.84 16.72 1.34
N GLY A 69 -10.06 18.02 1.05
CA GLY A 69 -9.07 19.06 1.34
C GLY A 69 -8.76 19.18 2.83
N ALA A 70 -9.79 19.22 3.68
CA ALA A 70 -9.63 19.29 5.14
C ALA A 70 -8.87 18.08 5.71
N CYS A 71 -9.19 16.87 5.24
CA CYS A 71 -8.48 15.65 5.66
C CYS A 71 -7.00 15.68 5.27
N HIS A 72 -6.66 16.14 4.05
CA HIS A 72 -5.26 16.28 3.66
C HIS A 72 -4.53 17.34 4.46
N LEU A 73 -5.16 18.48 4.75
CA LEU A 73 -4.58 19.53 5.59
C LEU A 73 -4.35 19.05 7.03
N ALA A 74 -5.30 18.32 7.61
CA ALA A 74 -5.12 17.72 8.93
C ALA A 74 -4.01 16.66 8.93
N ALA A 75 -4.01 15.77 7.92
CA ALA A 75 -2.98 14.76 7.77
C ALA A 75 -1.58 15.37 7.62
N CYS A 76 -1.44 16.45 6.84
CA CYS A 76 -0.13 17.10 6.65
C CYS A 76 0.40 17.72 7.94
N VAL A 77 -0.46 18.31 8.78
CA VAL A 77 -0.05 18.88 10.09
C VAL A 77 0.46 17.77 11.01
N VAL A 78 -0.25 16.64 11.08
CA VAL A 78 0.19 15.51 11.92
C VAL A 78 1.48 14.88 11.37
N MET A 79 1.61 14.73 10.04
CA MET A 79 2.83 14.20 9.43
C MET A 79 4.03 15.15 9.62
N PHE A 80 3.79 16.47 9.58
CA PHE A 80 4.81 17.47 9.94
C PHE A 80 5.24 17.32 11.40
N GLY A 81 4.27 17.12 12.31
CA GLY A 81 4.56 16.80 13.72
C GLY A 81 5.38 15.50 13.87
N ALA A 82 5.08 14.47 13.10
CA ALA A 82 5.86 13.24 13.09
C ALA A 82 7.29 13.45 12.56
N TRP A 83 7.46 14.29 11.53
CA TRP A 83 8.79 14.68 11.05
C TRP A 83 9.58 15.46 12.10
N THR A 84 9.00 16.47 12.74
CA THR A 84 9.68 17.28 13.77
C THR A 84 10.09 16.41 14.95
N TYR A 85 9.21 15.50 15.38
CA TYR A 85 9.50 14.54 16.44
C TYR A 85 10.67 13.62 16.07
N ALA A 86 10.61 12.98 14.89
CA ALA A 86 11.65 12.05 14.44
C ALA A 86 13.00 12.75 14.18
N SER A 87 12.99 14.02 13.77
CA SER A 87 14.22 14.80 13.56
C SER A 87 14.87 15.23 14.86
N SER A 88 14.09 15.37 15.95
CA SER A 88 14.58 15.81 17.26
C SER A 88 14.97 14.65 18.17
N HIS A 89 14.56 13.43 17.87
CA HIS A 89 14.74 12.24 18.71
C HIS A 89 15.41 11.12 17.91
N PRO A 90 16.73 10.94 17.99
CA PRO A 90 17.46 9.85 17.32
C PRO A 90 16.96 8.45 17.73
N GLN A 91 16.42 8.32 18.96
CA GLN A 91 15.71 7.15 19.46
C GLN A 91 14.24 7.52 19.60
N LEU A 92 13.37 6.86 18.84
CA LEU A 92 11.94 7.12 18.83
C LEU A 92 11.25 6.37 19.99
N ASP A 93 10.41 7.07 20.76
CA ASP A 93 9.48 6.39 21.66
C ASP A 93 8.33 5.77 20.84
N PHE A 94 8.04 4.50 21.12
CA PHE A 94 7.01 3.75 20.39
C PHE A 94 5.64 4.44 20.51
N THR A 95 5.24 4.79 21.72
CA THR A 95 3.89 5.31 21.98
C THR A 95 3.69 6.66 21.31
N ALA A 96 4.63 7.59 21.50
CA ALA A 96 4.55 8.93 20.93
C ALA A 96 4.53 8.90 19.40
N PHE A 97 5.46 8.15 18.79
CA PHE A 97 5.56 8.09 17.32
C PHE A 97 4.41 7.29 16.69
N PHE A 98 3.96 6.22 17.36
CA PHE A 98 2.82 5.44 16.90
C PHE A 98 1.51 6.23 16.94
N LEU A 99 1.27 7.05 17.98
CA LEU A 99 0.10 7.93 18.05
C LEU A 99 0.11 9.02 16.99
N LEU A 100 1.26 9.63 16.69
CA LEU A 100 1.41 10.54 15.55
C LEU A 100 1.07 9.86 14.24
N TYR A 101 1.61 8.66 14.02
CA TYR A 101 1.31 7.89 12.81
C TYR A 101 -0.16 7.48 12.70
N LEU A 102 -0.79 7.03 13.79
CA LEU A 102 -2.23 6.76 13.83
C LEU A 102 -3.06 8.01 13.51
N GLY A 103 -2.70 9.15 14.07
CA GLY A 103 -3.34 10.43 13.78
C GLY A 103 -3.25 10.80 12.30
N PHE A 104 -2.07 10.63 11.70
CA PHE A 104 -1.90 10.80 10.26
C PHE A 104 -2.81 9.85 9.45
N LEU A 105 -2.79 8.56 9.77
CA LEU A 105 -3.61 7.56 9.07
C LEU A 105 -5.11 7.85 9.21
N ALA A 106 -5.58 8.30 10.38
CA ALA A 106 -6.97 8.60 10.64
C ALA A 106 -7.53 9.66 9.68
N PHE A 107 -6.72 10.63 9.27
CA PHE A 107 -7.09 11.65 8.30
C PHE A 107 -6.72 11.27 6.87
N TYR A 108 -5.63 10.54 6.64
CA TYR A 108 -5.16 10.21 5.31
C TYR A 108 -5.96 9.06 4.66
N MET A 109 -6.29 7.98 5.39
CA MET A 109 -7.00 6.83 4.81
C MET A 109 -8.37 7.18 4.20
N PRO A 110 -9.21 8.03 4.82
CA PRO A 110 -10.46 8.46 4.22
C PRO A 110 -10.30 9.16 2.87
N THR A 111 -9.17 9.84 2.65
CA THR A 111 -8.94 10.61 1.41
C THR A 111 -8.95 9.72 0.17
N MET A 112 -8.65 8.44 0.29
CA MET A 112 -8.73 7.47 -0.81
C MET A 112 -10.18 7.31 -1.33
N ALA A 113 -11.14 7.18 -0.43
CA ALA A 113 -12.55 7.09 -0.77
C ALA A 113 -13.11 8.45 -1.22
N LEU A 114 -12.73 9.53 -0.52
CA LEU A 114 -13.19 10.89 -0.82
C LEU A 114 -12.69 11.39 -2.19
N SER A 115 -11.46 11.07 -2.58
CA SER A 115 -10.94 11.41 -3.91
C SER A 115 -11.72 10.72 -5.02
N ASN A 116 -12.08 9.44 -4.84
CA ASN A 116 -12.92 8.69 -5.78
C ASN A 116 -14.34 9.30 -5.85
N THR A 117 -14.97 9.54 -4.71
CA THR A 117 -16.30 10.15 -4.62
C THR A 117 -16.33 11.53 -5.31
N THR A 118 -15.34 12.37 -5.01
CA THR A 118 -15.20 13.71 -5.62
C THR A 118 -15.03 13.60 -7.14
N THR A 119 -14.18 12.70 -7.60
CA THR A 119 -13.92 12.48 -9.02
C THR A 119 -15.18 11.99 -9.74
N PHE A 120 -15.89 11.01 -9.19
CA PHE A 120 -17.12 10.48 -9.78
C PHE A 120 -18.22 11.55 -9.84
N ALA A 121 -18.38 12.36 -8.79
CA ALA A 121 -19.31 13.46 -8.78
C ALA A 121 -19.00 14.49 -9.90
N ILE A 122 -17.72 14.87 -10.05
CA ILE A 122 -17.29 15.81 -11.08
C ILE A 122 -17.47 15.24 -12.50
N ILE A 123 -17.17 13.95 -12.72
CA ILE A 123 -17.37 13.31 -14.02
C ILE A 123 -18.86 13.30 -14.40
N ARG A 124 -19.73 12.87 -13.47
CA ARG A 124 -21.19 12.80 -13.68
C ARG A 124 -21.81 14.18 -13.92
N SER A 125 -21.40 15.20 -13.16
CA SER A 125 -21.90 16.58 -13.34
C SER A 125 -21.58 17.17 -14.72
N ARG A 126 -20.67 16.54 -15.47
CA ARG A 126 -20.28 16.92 -16.84
C ARG A 126 -20.79 15.96 -17.91
N GLY A 127 -21.76 15.11 -17.58
CA GLY A 127 -22.33 14.13 -18.50
C GLY A 127 -21.41 12.96 -18.85
N GLY A 128 -20.29 12.79 -18.13
CA GLY A 128 -19.35 11.70 -18.36
C GLY A 128 -19.71 10.43 -17.59
N LEU A 129 -19.21 9.28 -18.07
CA LEU A 129 -19.34 7.98 -17.41
C LEU A 129 -18.08 7.70 -16.58
N PRO A 130 -18.19 7.56 -15.24
CA PRO A 130 -17.05 7.22 -14.39
C PRO A 130 -16.31 5.96 -14.81
N MET A 131 -17.03 4.90 -15.23
CA MET A 131 -16.46 3.63 -15.66
C MET A 131 -15.45 3.76 -16.82
N GLU A 132 -15.68 4.72 -17.72
CA GLU A 132 -14.80 4.94 -18.89
C GLU A 132 -13.60 5.87 -18.58
N GLN A 133 -13.83 6.85 -17.72
CA GLN A 133 -12.85 7.91 -17.48
C GLN A 133 -11.95 7.64 -16.28
N PHE A 134 -12.47 7.01 -15.23
CA PHE A 134 -11.76 6.78 -13.99
C PHE A 134 -10.46 5.96 -14.14
N PRO A 135 -10.41 4.84 -14.89
CA PRO A 135 -9.16 4.09 -15.03
C PRO A 135 -8.02 4.93 -15.59
N LYS A 136 -8.33 5.80 -16.58
CA LYS A 136 -7.35 6.71 -17.20
C LYS A 136 -6.85 7.80 -16.26
N LEU A 137 -7.63 8.16 -15.24
CA LEU A 137 -7.25 9.12 -14.22
C LEU A 137 -6.45 8.42 -13.10
N ARG A 138 -6.87 7.22 -12.72
CA ARG A 138 -6.27 6.46 -11.61
C ARG A 138 -4.82 6.08 -11.89
N ILE A 139 -4.43 5.86 -13.15
CA ILE A 139 -3.04 5.56 -13.53
C ILE A 139 -2.06 6.67 -13.13
N TRP A 140 -2.51 7.93 -13.10
CA TRP A 140 -1.69 9.05 -12.63
C TRP A 140 -1.34 8.92 -11.14
N GLY A 141 -2.16 8.23 -10.37
CA GLY A 141 -1.82 7.87 -8.99
C GLY A 141 -0.61 6.95 -8.91
N THR A 142 -0.56 5.90 -9.71
CA THR A 142 0.61 5.01 -9.78
C THR A 142 1.86 5.76 -10.23
N ILE A 143 1.74 6.65 -11.23
CA ILE A 143 2.85 7.50 -11.68
C ILE A 143 3.33 8.42 -10.55
N GLY A 144 2.40 9.06 -9.80
CA GLY A 144 2.75 9.92 -8.66
C GLY A 144 3.45 9.15 -7.53
N PHE A 145 2.96 7.94 -7.23
CA PHE A 145 3.58 7.06 -6.25
C PHE A 145 5.01 6.70 -6.63
N ILE A 146 5.26 6.28 -7.88
CA ILE A 146 6.59 5.92 -8.39
C ILE A 146 7.50 7.15 -8.40
N ALA A 147 7.03 8.29 -8.88
CA ALA A 147 7.82 9.52 -8.91
C ALA A 147 8.28 9.94 -7.50
N ALA A 148 7.40 9.85 -6.52
CA ALA A 148 7.73 10.12 -5.12
C ALA A 148 8.72 9.11 -4.54
N MET A 149 8.57 7.81 -4.84
CA MET A 149 9.55 6.78 -4.46
C MET A 149 10.94 7.09 -5.02
N TRP A 150 11.03 7.45 -6.30
CA TRP A 150 12.31 7.76 -6.94
C TRP A 150 12.94 9.03 -6.38
N PHE A 151 12.10 10.02 -6.07
CA PHE A 151 12.56 11.25 -5.44
C PHE A 151 13.19 10.97 -4.07
N VAL A 152 12.50 10.29 -3.16
CA VAL A 152 13.02 10.01 -1.81
C VAL A 152 14.19 9.01 -1.83
N ASN A 153 14.25 8.13 -2.84
CA ASN A 153 15.38 7.22 -3.02
C ASN A 153 16.66 7.95 -3.39
N SER A 154 16.58 9.01 -4.18
CA SER A 154 17.75 9.70 -4.75
C SER A 154 18.09 11.03 -4.09
N ALA A 155 17.09 11.78 -3.60
CA ALA A 155 17.31 13.08 -2.98
C ALA A 155 17.97 12.96 -1.60
N TYR A 156 18.92 13.84 -1.32
CA TYR A 156 19.54 13.99 -0.01
C TYR A 156 19.63 15.46 0.41
N TYR A 157 19.78 15.69 1.71
CA TYR A 157 20.11 16.97 2.28
C TYR A 157 21.11 16.77 3.40
N HIS A 158 22.29 17.37 3.25
CA HIS A 158 23.39 17.26 4.22
C HIS A 158 24.25 18.52 4.18
N ASP A 159 24.65 19.03 5.34
CA ASP A 159 25.50 20.20 5.53
C ASP A 159 25.07 21.43 4.69
N GLY A 160 23.76 21.70 4.67
CA GLY A 160 23.20 22.83 3.92
C GLY A 160 23.10 22.61 2.41
N SER A 161 23.56 21.47 1.90
CA SER A 161 23.54 21.12 0.48
C SER A 161 22.41 20.16 0.16
N PHE A 162 21.60 20.50 -0.85
CA PHE A 162 20.59 19.62 -1.44
C PHE A 162 21.12 19.03 -2.74
N GLY A 163 20.93 17.74 -2.96
CA GLY A 163 21.36 17.08 -4.19
C GLY A 163 20.67 15.75 -4.44
N PHE A 164 21.12 15.05 -5.47
CA PHE A 164 20.64 13.73 -5.85
C PHE A 164 21.82 12.78 -6.05
N THR A 165 21.71 11.56 -5.52
CA THR A 165 22.68 10.50 -5.75
C THR A 165 21.99 9.14 -5.78
N LEU A 166 22.46 8.25 -6.66
CA LEU A 166 22.10 6.84 -6.70
C LEU A 166 23.32 5.96 -6.35
N SER A 167 24.50 6.57 -6.24
CA SER A 167 25.74 5.85 -5.92
C SER A 167 25.89 5.69 -4.42
N ASP A 168 26.08 4.45 -3.98
CA ASP A 168 26.35 4.14 -2.56
C ASP A 168 27.80 4.46 -2.15
N SER A 169 28.71 4.67 -3.11
CA SER A 169 30.07 5.16 -2.85
C SER A 169 30.11 6.66 -2.54
N ASP A 170 29.03 7.41 -2.82
CA ASP A 170 28.92 8.81 -2.46
C ASP A 170 28.69 8.92 -0.93
N PRO A 171 29.51 9.70 -0.20
CA PRO A 171 29.32 9.93 1.23
C PRO A 171 27.92 10.47 1.58
N ALA A 172 27.29 11.21 0.66
CA ALA A 172 25.93 11.74 0.84
C ALA A 172 24.83 10.66 0.74
N SER A 173 25.16 9.45 0.28
CA SER A 173 24.19 8.36 0.11
C SER A 173 23.44 7.98 1.40
N HIS A 174 24.08 8.10 2.54
CA HIS A 174 23.49 7.82 3.87
C HIS A 174 22.45 8.86 4.30
N PHE A 175 22.48 10.06 3.70
CA PHE A 175 21.54 11.15 3.98
C PHE A 175 20.37 11.20 3.00
N ARG A 176 20.25 10.21 2.12
CA ARG A 176 19.08 10.10 1.23
C ARG A 176 17.79 10.05 2.04
N PHE A 177 16.76 10.69 1.51
CA PHE A 177 15.49 10.86 2.20
C PHE A 177 14.85 9.54 2.61
N GLN A 178 15.07 8.47 1.85
CA GLN A 178 14.58 7.12 2.19
C GLN A 178 15.13 6.57 3.53
N TYR A 179 16.27 7.07 4.02
CA TYR A 179 16.89 6.63 5.28
C TYR A 179 16.65 7.61 6.42
N THR A 180 16.14 8.79 6.14
CA THR A 180 16.03 9.91 7.08
C THR A 180 14.58 10.32 7.32
N PRO A 181 14.28 11.09 8.39
CA PRO A 181 12.93 11.64 8.59
C PRO A 181 12.44 12.55 7.46
N MET A 182 13.31 12.99 6.54
CA MET A 182 12.94 13.85 5.42
C MET A 182 11.85 13.25 4.51
N GLN A 183 11.74 11.92 4.46
CA GLN A 183 10.60 11.25 3.77
C GLN A 183 9.24 11.71 4.31
N LEU A 184 9.12 11.97 5.63
CA LEU A 184 7.90 12.44 6.28
C LEU A 184 7.64 13.93 5.96
N LEU A 185 8.69 14.75 5.91
CA LEU A 185 8.58 16.16 5.52
C LEU A 185 8.06 16.29 4.09
N VAL A 186 8.64 15.55 3.15
CA VAL A 186 8.19 15.57 1.74
C VAL A 186 6.75 15.11 1.63
N SER A 187 6.37 14.06 2.36
CA SER A 187 4.99 13.58 2.42
C SER A 187 4.04 14.65 2.98
N SER A 188 4.45 15.37 4.04
CA SER A 188 3.69 16.49 4.61
C SER A 188 3.49 17.63 3.60
N ILE A 189 4.56 18.07 2.93
CA ILE A 189 4.49 19.13 1.91
C ILE A 189 3.55 18.73 0.77
N LEU A 190 3.66 17.50 0.27
CA LEU A 190 2.75 17.00 -0.77
C LEU A 190 1.32 16.88 -0.26
N GLY A 191 1.11 16.52 1.02
CA GLY A 191 -0.19 16.53 1.67
C GLY A 191 -0.82 17.91 1.72
N LEU A 192 -0.03 18.94 2.09
CA LEU A 192 -0.45 20.35 2.06
C LEU A 192 -0.85 20.76 0.64
N LEU A 193 -0.01 20.50 -0.34
CA LEU A 193 -0.30 20.82 -1.75
C LEU A 193 -1.55 20.11 -2.24
N THR A 194 -1.73 18.84 -1.89
CA THR A 194 -2.92 18.06 -2.26
C THR A 194 -4.18 18.64 -1.62
N GLY A 195 -4.12 19.01 -0.34
CA GLY A 195 -5.24 19.60 0.39
C GLY A 195 -5.68 20.93 -0.21
N LEU A 196 -4.73 21.83 -0.43
CA LEU A 196 -4.99 23.12 -1.08
C LEU A 196 -5.51 22.92 -2.51
N TYR A 197 -4.91 22.02 -3.28
CA TYR A 197 -5.34 21.72 -4.64
C TYR A 197 -6.76 21.15 -4.69
N ALA A 198 -7.10 20.23 -3.78
CA ALA A 198 -8.45 19.65 -3.69
C ALA A 198 -9.53 20.74 -3.50
N LEU A 199 -9.24 21.78 -2.70
CA LEU A 199 -10.14 22.91 -2.47
C LEU A 199 -10.37 23.78 -3.73
N THR A 200 -9.52 23.70 -4.73
CA THR A 200 -9.72 24.42 -6.01
C THR A 200 -10.65 23.68 -6.97
N LEU A 201 -10.93 22.40 -6.75
CA LEU A 201 -11.78 21.60 -7.63
C LEU A 201 -13.23 22.12 -7.62
N PRO A 202 -14.06 21.87 -8.66
CA PRO A 202 -15.45 22.30 -8.68
C PRO A 202 -16.26 21.71 -7.51
N VAL A 203 -17.14 22.53 -6.94
CA VAL A 203 -18.15 22.05 -5.98
C VAL A 203 -19.24 21.34 -6.74
N VAL A 204 -19.44 20.06 -6.45
CA VAL A 204 -20.65 19.36 -6.86
C VAL A 204 -21.51 19.21 -5.61
N LYS A 205 -22.72 19.75 -5.66
CA LYS A 205 -23.68 19.62 -4.55
C LYS A 205 -23.93 18.14 -4.29
N ALA A 206 -23.91 17.74 -3.01
CA ALA A 206 -24.34 16.42 -2.64
C ALA A 206 -25.78 16.16 -3.13
N PRO A 207 -26.11 14.93 -3.54
CA PRO A 207 -27.50 14.56 -3.76
C PRO A 207 -28.32 14.87 -2.50
N GLU A 208 -29.64 15.11 -2.68
CA GLU A 208 -30.54 15.39 -1.56
C GLU A 208 -30.28 14.48 -0.35
N LYS A 209 -30.38 15.09 0.84
CA LYS A 209 -30.06 14.43 2.14
C LYS A 209 -30.73 13.06 2.22
N LYS A 210 -29.93 12.01 2.19
CA LYS A 210 -30.41 10.66 2.50
C LYS A 210 -30.88 10.58 3.95
N PRO A 211 -31.94 9.77 4.25
CA PRO A 211 -32.39 9.55 5.62
C PRO A 211 -31.23 9.10 6.53
N ALA A 212 -31.40 9.29 7.84
CA ALA A 212 -30.39 8.91 8.81
C ALA A 212 -30.04 7.41 8.66
N ALA A 213 -28.82 7.12 8.19
CA ALA A 213 -28.34 5.75 8.16
C ALA A 213 -28.10 5.26 9.59
N SER A 214 -28.53 4.05 9.91
CA SER A 214 -28.19 3.42 11.19
C SER A 214 -26.69 3.12 11.23
N LEU A 215 -26.12 2.96 12.42
CA LEU A 215 -24.72 2.50 12.54
C LEU A 215 -24.45 1.22 11.74
N SER A 216 -25.43 0.31 11.69
CA SER A 216 -25.34 -0.89 10.84
C SER A 216 -25.26 -0.60 9.36
N ASP A 217 -25.84 0.50 8.89
CA ASP A 217 -25.77 0.92 7.49
C ASP A 217 -24.43 1.62 7.19
N ILE A 218 -23.91 2.42 8.14
CA ILE A 218 -22.63 3.12 8.01
C ILE A 218 -21.49 2.10 7.90
N PHE A 219 -21.47 1.09 8.76
CA PHE A 219 -20.43 0.05 8.76
C PHE A 219 -20.73 -1.12 7.82
N GLY A 220 -21.82 -1.05 7.04
CA GLY A 220 -22.13 -2.05 6.03
C GLY A 220 -22.42 -3.44 6.60
N LEU A 221 -22.90 -3.54 7.87
CA LEU A 221 -23.15 -4.84 8.52
C LEU A 221 -24.14 -5.73 7.74
N LYS A 222 -25.00 -5.12 6.91
CA LYS A 222 -25.89 -5.86 5.99
C LYS A 222 -25.12 -6.71 4.97
N ALA A 223 -23.87 -6.36 4.64
CA ALA A 223 -23.02 -7.13 3.73
C ALA A 223 -22.66 -8.51 4.29
N PHE A 224 -22.67 -8.69 5.62
CA PHE A 224 -22.42 -10.01 6.21
C PHE A 224 -23.45 -11.08 5.81
N ARG A 225 -24.62 -10.67 5.28
CA ARG A 225 -25.57 -11.62 4.66
C ARG A 225 -24.97 -12.36 3.47
N LEU A 226 -23.98 -11.80 2.78
CA LEU A 226 -23.28 -12.43 1.66
C LEU A 226 -22.49 -13.69 2.10
N PHE A 227 -22.14 -13.83 3.38
CA PHE A 227 -21.55 -15.07 3.92
C PHE A 227 -22.51 -16.28 3.85
N LYS A 228 -23.81 -16.07 3.65
CA LYS A 228 -24.77 -17.16 3.43
C LYS A 228 -24.57 -17.84 2.07
N ILE A 229 -23.93 -17.17 1.11
CA ILE A 229 -23.62 -17.73 -0.21
C ILE A 229 -22.30 -18.49 -0.09
N PRO A 230 -22.28 -19.83 -0.27
CA PRO A 230 -21.09 -20.64 -0.01
C PRO A 230 -19.84 -20.23 -0.80
N SER A 231 -19.99 -19.89 -2.09
CA SER A 231 -18.87 -19.45 -2.93
C SER A 231 -18.31 -18.11 -2.49
N VAL A 232 -19.17 -17.16 -2.06
CA VAL A 232 -18.74 -15.85 -1.54
C VAL A 232 -18.05 -16.02 -0.18
N ARG A 233 -18.61 -16.85 0.70
CA ARG A 233 -17.99 -17.15 2.00
C ARG A 233 -16.59 -17.73 1.82
N THR A 234 -16.45 -18.74 0.94
CA THR A 234 -15.13 -19.32 0.64
C THR A 234 -14.19 -18.24 0.14
N PHE A 235 -14.59 -17.43 -0.85
CA PHE A 235 -13.73 -16.37 -1.38
C PHE A 235 -13.32 -15.35 -0.31
N LEU A 236 -14.25 -14.91 0.56
CA LEU A 236 -13.94 -13.93 1.61
C LEU A 236 -12.99 -14.47 2.69
N ILE A 237 -13.09 -15.77 3.03
CA ILE A 237 -12.10 -16.42 3.91
C ILE A 237 -10.70 -16.36 3.27
N PHE A 238 -10.61 -16.74 2.00
CA PHE A 238 -9.34 -16.66 1.27
C PHE A 238 -8.87 -15.21 1.01
N ALA A 239 -9.79 -14.24 1.00
CA ALA A 239 -9.42 -12.82 0.95
C ALA A 239 -8.67 -12.37 2.22
N VAL A 240 -9.05 -12.87 3.40
CA VAL A 240 -8.28 -12.65 4.64
C VAL A 240 -6.86 -13.23 4.49
N LEU A 241 -6.76 -14.48 4.05
CA LEU A 241 -5.46 -15.16 3.89
C LEU A 241 -4.57 -14.48 2.84
N THR A 242 -5.14 -13.94 1.77
CA THR A 242 -4.39 -13.21 0.73
C THR A 242 -3.94 -11.82 1.22
N GLY A 243 -4.76 -11.16 2.04
CA GLY A 243 -4.45 -9.85 2.60
C GLY A 243 -3.15 -9.81 3.40
N VAL A 244 -2.77 -10.94 4.01
CA VAL A 244 -1.48 -11.15 4.68
C VAL A 244 -0.31 -10.85 3.74
N CYS A 245 -0.34 -11.36 2.51
CA CYS A 245 0.79 -11.31 1.58
C CYS A 245 1.18 -9.89 1.18
N LEU A 246 0.20 -9.01 1.00
CA LEU A 246 0.42 -7.62 0.58
C LEU A 246 1.27 -6.85 1.60
N GLN A 247 0.92 -6.94 2.87
CA GLN A 247 1.59 -6.16 3.91
C GLN A 247 2.97 -6.72 4.28
N ILE A 248 3.17 -8.03 4.17
CA ILE A 248 4.51 -8.64 4.26
C ILE A 248 5.44 -7.98 3.24
N SER A 249 5.00 -7.88 1.99
CA SER A 249 5.78 -7.27 0.92
C SER A 249 6.08 -5.79 1.19
N ASN A 250 5.09 -5.00 1.60
CA ASN A 250 5.27 -3.57 1.88
C ASN A 250 6.18 -3.30 3.08
N GLY A 251 6.09 -4.10 4.14
CA GLY A 251 6.83 -3.88 5.37
C GLY A 251 8.27 -4.37 5.33
N PHE A 252 8.53 -5.49 4.63
CA PHE A 252 9.81 -6.20 4.77
C PHE A 252 10.66 -6.27 3.49
N ALA A 253 10.11 -6.01 2.29
CA ALA A 253 10.90 -6.16 1.07
C ALA A 253 12.06 -5.14 0.97
N VAL A 254 11.83 -3.88 1.34
CA VAL A 254 12.88 -2.85 1.29
C VAL A 254 13.93 -3.06 2.38
N PRO A 255 13.59 -3.27 3.67
CA PRO A 255 14.58 -3.64 4.68
C PRO A 255 15.39 -4.90 4.32
N TYR A 256 14.74 -5.90 3.72
CA TYR A 256 15.42 -7.09 3.20
C TYR A 256 16.46 -6.75 2.14
N ILE A 257 16.11 -5.95 1.14
CA ILE A 257 17.08 -5.61 0.07
C ILE A 257 18.22 -4.77 0.64
N ASN A 258 17.93 -3.84 1.54
CA ASN A 258 18.95 -2.98 2.15
C ASN A 258 19.95 -3.75 3.03
N HIS A 259 19.58 -4.94 3.59
CA HIS A 259 20.52 -5.70 4.42
C HIS A 259 21.78 -6.14 3.64
N PHE A 260 21.68 -6.27 2.33
CA PHE A 260 22.82 -6.61 1.49
C PHE A 260 23.91 -5.53 1.45
N MET A 261 23.60 -4.27 1.83
CA MET A 261 24.59 -3.21 1.94
C MET A 261 25.69 -3.51 2.98
N ALA A 262 25.38 -4.37 3.96
CA ALA A 262 26.35 -4.81 4.97
C ALA A 262 27.37 -5.83 4.45
N ARG A 263 27.11 -6.42 3.28
CA ARG A 263 27.99 -7.44 2.69
C ARG A 263 28.95 -6.79 1.70
N ALA A 264 30.26 -6.97 1.91
CA ALA A 264 31.29 -6.36 1.07
C ALA A 264 31.13 -6.71 -0.43
N GLU A 265 30.68 -7.94 -0.71
CA GLU A 265 30.43 -8.42 -2.10
C GLU A 265 29.35 -7.64 -2.85
N TYR A 266 28.40 -7.01 -2.11
CA TYR A 266 27.30 -6.23 -2.67
C TYR A 266 27.39 -4.73 -2.39
N SER A 267 28.46 -4.26 -1.76
CA SER A 267 28.65 -2.85 -1.37
C SER A 267 28.63 -1.88 -2.56
N SER A 268 28.98 -2.36 -3.75
CA SER A 268 28.92 -1.60 -5.01
C SER A 268 27.65 -1.85 -5.83
N SER A 269 26.74 -2.70 -5.33
CA SER A 269 25.52 -3.03 -6.06
C SER A 269 24.51 -1.89 -6.02
N LEU A 270 24.14 -1.37 -7.18
CA LEU A 270 23.08 -0.38 -7.31
C LEU A 270 21.75 -0.84 -6.67
N ALA A 271 21.48 -2.14 -6.70
CA ALA A 271 20.23 -2.70 -6.18
C ALA A 271 20.17 -2.67 -4.64
N ALA A 272 21.28 -2.94 -3.94
CA ALA A 272 21.32 -2.99 -2.47
C ALA A 272 20.99 -1.62 -1.84
N GLY A 273 21.66 -0.56 -2.29
CA GLY A 273 21.44 0.78 -1.76
C GLY A 273 20.21 1.50 -2.35
N ASN A 274 19.68 1.01 -3.46
CA ASN A 274 18.48 1.59 -4.09
C ASN A 274 17.27 0.65 -4.02
N ALA A 275 17.05 0.02 -2.86
CA ALA A 275 15.98 -0.93 -2.65
C ALA A 275 14.59 -0.36 -3.00
N THR A 276 14.33 0.90 -2.67
CA THR A 276 13.07 1.60 -3.00
C THR A 276 12.88 1.75 -4.52
N LEU A 277 13.98 2.03 -5.25
CA LEU A 277 13.97 2.09 -6.71
C LEU A 277 13.64 0.72 -7.30
N LEU A 278 14.32 -0.35 -6.83
CA LEU A 278 14.05 -1.72 -7.27
C LEU A 278 12.59 -2.11 -6.96
N PHE A 279 12.10 -1.78 -5.77
CA PHE A 279 10.72 -2.06 -5.37
C PHE A 279 9.70 -1.36 -6.27
N SER A 280 10.02 -0.18 -6.85
CA SER A 280 9.14 0.53 -7.78
C SER A 280 8.78 -0.26 -9.04
N LEU A 281 9.60 -1.24 -9.45
CA LEU A 281 9.27 -2.16 -10.54
C LEU A 281 7.97 -2.93 -10.26
N SER A 282 7.65 -3.16 -8.98
CA SER A 282 6.38 -3.78 -8.58
C SER A 282 5.18 -2.90 -8.97
N GLN A 283 5.31 -1.58 -8.79
CA GLN A 283 4.26 -0.61 -9.14
C GLN A 283 4.12 -0.46 -10.66
N ILE A 284 5.23 -0.51 -11.38
CA ILE A 284 5.23 -0.50 -12.85
C ILE A 284 4.52 -1.76 -13.36
N SER A 285 4.87 -2.93 -12.84
CA SER A 285 4.21 -4.20 -13.18
C SER A 285 2.71 -4.16 -12.86
N GLU A 286 2.33 -3.59 -11.72
CA GLU A 286 0.92 -3.39 -11.35
C GLU A 286 0.16 -2.63 -12.44
N ALA A 287 0.72 -1.52 -12.92
CA ALA A 287 0.08 -0.69 -13.94
C ALA A 287 -0.18 -1.45 -15.26
N PHE A 288 0.73 -2.34 -15.65
CA PHE A 288 0.56 -3.18 -16.85
C PHE A 288 -0.40 -4.35 -16.62
N CYS A 289 -0.32 -5.01 -15.47
CA CYS A 289 -1.12 -6.20 -15.20
C CYS A 289 -2.61 -5.89 -15.02
N ILE A 290 -3.00 -4.66 -14.69
CA ILE A 290 -4.41 -4.22 -14.67
C ILE A 290 -5.13 -4.58 -15.99
N LEU A 291 -4.46 -4.38 -17.12
CA LEU A 291 -5.04 -4.61 -18.44
C LEU A 291 -5.29 -6.10 -18.73
N LEU A 292 -4.57 -6.99 -18.06
CA LEU A 292 -4.64 -8.44 -18.29
C LEU A 292 -5.80 -9.09 -17.53
N VAL A 293 -6.27 -8.50 -16.43
CA VAL A 293 -7.28 -9.12 -15.56
C VAL A 293 -8.57 -9.41 -16.31
N GLY A 294 -9.07 -8.45 -17.09
CA GLY A 294 -10.33 -8.62 -17.83
C GLY A 294 -10.25 -9.74 -18.87
N VAL A 295 -9.10 -9.89 -19.53
CA VAL A 295 -8.85 -10.97 -20.50
C VAL A 295 -8.76 -12.31 -19.78
N ALA A 296 -8.02 -12.37 -18.68
CA ALA A 296 -7.85 -13.56 -17.86
C ALA A 296 -9.21 -14.05 -17.31
N MET A 297 -10.02 -13.14 -16.75
CA MET A 297 -11.36 -13.46 -16.23
C MET A 297 -12.26 -14.09 -17.30
N LYS A 298 -12.22 -13.58 -18.54
CA LYS A 298 -13.00 -14.12 -19.67
C LYS A 298 -12.51 -15.48 -20.16
N ARG A 299 -11.16 -15.71 -20.17
CA ARG A 299 -10.57 -16.92 -20.75
C ARG A 299 -10.51 -18.10 -19.80
N ILE A 300 -10.09 -17.86 -18.54
CA ILE A 300 -9.84 -18.94 -17.56
C ILE A 300 -10.78 -18.89 -16.35
N GLY A 301 -11.58 -17.84 -16.23
CA GLY A 301 -12.59 -17.71 -15.17
C GLY A 301 -12.01 -17.34 -13.81
N PHE A 302 -12.92 -16.96 -12.89
CA PHE A 302 -12.58 -16.39 -11.58
C PHE A 302 -11.68 -17.31 -10.72
N ARG A 303 -12.03 -18.62 -10.63
CA ARG A 303 -11.28 -19.59 -9.82
C ARG A 303 -9.80 -19.60 -10.17
N TRP A 304 -9.48 -19.72 -11.44
CA TRP A 304 -8.10 -19.82 -11.89
C TRP A 304 -7.36 -18.49 -11.84
N VAL A 305 -8.05 -17.37 -12.06
CA VAL A 305 -7.47 -16.02 -11.89
C VAL A 305 -6.99 -15.82 -10.46
N ILE A 306 -7.82 -16.15 -9.45
CA ILE A 306 -7.44 -16.05 -8.03
C ILE A 306 -6.33 -17.07 -7.68
N THR A 307 -6.41 -18.30 -8.18
CA THR A 307 -5.35 -19.30 -7.97
C THR A 307 -4.00 -18.82 -8.50
N ILE A 308 -3.97 -18.25 -9.71
CA ILE A 308 -2.75 -17.66 -10.30
C ILE A 308 -2.23 -16.50 -9.46
N ALA A 309 -3.10 -15.64 -8.95
CA ALA A 309 -2.70 -14.55 -8.06
C ALA A 309 -2.00 -15.08 -6.78
N LEU A 310 -2.52 -16.12 -6.18
CA LEU A 310 -1.95 -16.76 -4.98
C LEU A 310 -0.62 -17.47 -5.29
N LEU A 311 -0.53 -18.18 -6.41
CA LEU A 311 0.73 -18.77 -6.89
C LEU A 311 1.77 -17.69 -7.20
N ALA A 312 1.35 -16.54 -7.74
CA ALA A 312 2.22 -15.41 -7.97
C ALA A 312 2.77 -14.81 -6.66
N TRP A 313 1.98 -14.76 -5.57
CA TRP A 313 2.47 -14.40 -4.24
C TRP A 313 3.53 -15.39 -3.74
N SER A 314 3.30 -16.71 -3.91
CA SER A 314 4.28 -17.74 -3.55
C SER A 314 5.57 -17.58 -4.34
N ALA A 315 5.47 -17.41 -5.66
CA ALA A 315 6.63 -17.19 -6.53
C ALA A 315 7.40 -15.92 -6.15
N ARG A 316 6.69 -14.82 -5.82
CA ARG A 316 7.31 -13.58 -5.35
C ARG A 316 8.17 -13.81 -4.10
N PHE A 317 7.63 -14.45 -3.09
CA PHE A 317 8.34 -14.70 -1.84
C PHE A 317 9.48 -15.70 -2.03
N LEU A 318 9.30 -16.73 -2.85
CA LEU A 318 10.37 -17.66 -3.20
C LEU A 318 11.54 -16.93 -3.89
N CYS A 319 11.24 -16.08 -4.86
CA CYS A 319 12.26 -15.29 -5.56
C CYS A 319 12.95 -14.28 -4.62
N LEU A 320 12.27 -13.71 -3.62
CA LEU A 320 12.91 -12.89 -2.58
C LEU A 320 13.83 -13.76 -1.72
N GLY A 321 13.38 -14.93 -1.27
CA GLY A 321 14.20 -15.80 -0.39
C GLY A 321 15.47 -16.36 -1.04
N LEU A 322 15.47 -16.54 -2.36
CA LEU A 322 16.60 -17.08 -3.13
C LEU A 322 17.39 -16.01 -3.88
N GLY A 323 16.86 -14.77 -4.01
CA GLY A 323 17.49 -13.68 -4.74
C GLY A 323 18.56 -12.96 -3.92
N ASN A 324 19.47 -12.32 -4.62
CA ASN A 324 20.48 -11.42 -4.06
C ASN A 324 20.86 -10.34 -5.10
N PRO A 325 21.55 -9.25 -4.73
CA PRO A 325 21.92 -8.19 -5.65
C PRO A 325 23.05 -8.53 -6.61
N GLY A 326 23.65 -9.72 -6.55
CA GLY A 326 24.67 -10.24 -7.47
C GLY A 326 24.04 -11.19 -8.50
N ASP A 327 24.50 -12.44 -8.52
CA ASP A 327 24.02 -13.46 -9.47
C ASP A 327 22.51 -13.74 -9.36
N GLY A 328 21.93 -13.50 -8.20
CA GLY A 328 20.50 -13.65 -7.94
C GLY A 328 19.65 -12.40 -8.27
N LEU A 329 20.20 -11.35 -8.86
CA LEU A 329 19.47 -10.11 -9.15
C LEU A 329 18.26 -10.35 -10.06
N ILE A 330 18.35 -11.27 -10.99
CA ILE A 330 17.23 -11.63 -11.86
C ILE A 330 16.02 -12.16 -11.06
N LEU A 331 16.25 -12.89 -9.97
CA LEU A 331 15.17 -13.37 -9.09
C LEU A 331 14.51 -12.21 -8.36
N LEU A 332 15.28 -11.23 -7.88
CA LEU A 332 14.73 -10.02 -7.28
C LEU A 332 13.86 -9.25 -8.28
N ILE A 333 14.34 -9.09 -9.52
CA ILE A 333 13.57 -8.42 -10.59
C ILE A 333 12.29 -9.21 -10.91
N ILE A 334 12.37 -10.54 -11.07
CA ILE A 334 11.20 -11.39 -11.30
C ILE A 334 10.20 -11.23 -10.16
N SER A 335 10.68 -11.23 -8.90
CA SER A 335 9.83 -10.99 -7.74
C SER A 335 9.05 -9.67 -7.85
N MET A 336 9.71 -8.59 -8.28
CA MET A 336 9.04 -7.30 -8.46
C MET A 336 8.02 -7.34 -9.59
N LEU A 337 8.33 -7.97 -10.70
CA LEU A 337 7.43 -8.06 -11.86
C LEU A 337 6.21 -8.95 -11.62
N VAL A 338 6.38 -10.04 -10.89
CA VAL A 338 5.27 -10.96 -10.53
C VAL A 338 4.24 -10.32 -9.60
N TYR A 339 4.63 -9.27 -8.86
CA TYR A 339 3.72 -8.52 -7.98
C TYR A 339 2.47 -8.01 -8.69
N GLY A 340 2.60 -7.51 -9.92
CA GLY A 340 1.46 -6.99 -10.67
C GLY A 340 0.37 -8.04 -10.89
N ILE A 341 0.77 -9.29 -11.18
CA ILE A 341 -0.16 -10.42 -11.30
C ILE A 341 -0.74 -10.75 -9.92
N ALA A 342 0.11 -10.90 -8.91
CA ALA A 342 -0.28 -11.27 -7.56
C ALA A 342 -1.32 -10.32 -6.98
N PHE A 343 -1.11 -9.02 -7.12
CA PHE A 343 -1.97 -7.99 -6.56
C PHE A 343 -3.24 -7.76 -7.39
N ASN A 344 -3.11 -7.49 -8.71
CA ASN A 344 -4.24 -7.10 -9.53
C ASN A 344 -5.21 -8.25 -9.82
N PHE A 345 -4.71 -9.45 -10.05
CA PHE A 345 -5.58 -10.60 -10.32
C PHE A 345 -6.45 -10.90 -9.11
N PHE A 346 -5.93 -10.73 -7.89
CA PHE A 346 -6.75 -10.87 -6.70
C PHE A 346 -7.72 -9.69 -6.51
N ASN A 347 -7.20 -8.46 -6.48
CA ASN A 347 -8.01 -7.29 -6.13
C ASN A 347 -9.10 -7.00 -7.17
N ILE A 348 -8.74 -6.87 -8.44
CA ILE A 348 -9.69 -6.48 -9.47
C ILE A 348 -10.71 -7.59 -9.73
N ALA A 349 -10.25 -8.85 -9.86
CA ALA A 349 -11.17 -9.97 -10.05
C ALA A 349 -12.08 -10.15 -8.84
N GLY A 350 -11.55 -9.97 -7.62
CA GLY A 350 -12.32 -10.00 -6.39
C GLY A 350 -13.41 -8.93 -6.36
N HIS A 351 -13.07 -7.69 -6.74
CA HIS A 351 -14.05 -6.60 -6.84
C HIS A 351 -15.13 -6.88 -7.88
N ILE A 352 -14.76 -7.37 -9.07
CA ILE A 352 -15.72 -7.78 -10.11
C ILE A 352 -16.65 -8.89 -9.60
N TYR A 353 -16.08 -9.90 -8.95
CA TYR A 353 -16.86 -11.02 -8.39
C TYR A 353 -17.85 -10.55 -7.31
N MET A 354 -17.41 -9.71 -6.37
CA MET A 354 -18.28 -9.18 -5.32
C MET A 354 -19.38 -8.28 -5.86
N GLU A 355 -19.10 -7.51 -6.92
CA GLU A 355 -20.13 -6.71 -7.59
C GLU A 355 -21.21 -7.58 -8.21
N GLN A 356 -20.83 -8.69 -8.85
CA GLN A 356 -21.77 -9.64 -9.47
C GLN A 356 -22.55 -10.46 -8.45
N ALA A 357 -21.93 -10.78 -7.30
CA ALA A 357 -22.57 -11.54 -6.22
C ALA A 357 -23.52 -10.72 -5.36
N SER A 358 -23.43 -9.37 -5.45
CA SER A 358 -24.24 -8.45 -4.67
C SER A 358 -25.47 -7.99 -5.45
N ASP A 359 -26.62 -7.87 -4.79
CA ASP A 359 -27.82 -7.28 -5.38
C ASP A 359 -27.58 -5.80 -5.75
N THR A 360 -28.32 -5.30 -6.73
CA THR A 360 -28.17 -3.92 -7.26
C THR A 360 -28.23 -2.82 -6.19
N SER A 361 -29.01 -3.04 -5.12
CA SER A 361 -29.12 -2.13 -3.97
C SER A 361 -27.94 -2.21 -2.99
N ASN A 362 -27.11 -3.28 -3.05
CA ASN A 362 -26.10 -3.61 -2.05
C ASN A 362 -24.66 -3.72 -2.62
N LYS A 363 -24.43 -3.32 -3.86
CA LYS A 363 -23.12 -3.43 -4.54
C LYS A 363 -21.98 -2.79 -3.74
N GLY A 364 -22.18 -1.60 -3.19
CA GLY A 364 -21.19 -0.92 -2.36
C GLY A 364 -20.82 -1.67 -1.08
N PHE A 365 -21.79 -2.35 -0.46
CA PHE A 365 -21.56 -3.14 0.74
C PHE A 365 -20.71 -4.39 0.46
N GLY A 366 -20.89 -5.03 -0.69
CA GLY A 366 -20.05 -6.18 -1.10
C GLY A 366 -18.59 -5.78 -1.30
N GLN A 367 -18.35 -4.63 -1.93
CA GLN A 367 -17.01 -4.07 -2.10
C GLN A 367 -16.35 -3.75 -0.75
N GLY A 368 -17.10 -3.08 0.15
CA GLY A 368 -16.64 -2.78 1.50
C GLY A 368 -16.28 -4.03 2.30
N LEU A 369 -17.08 -5.10 2.16
CA LEU A 369 -16.83 -6.37 2.84
C LEU A 369 -15.55 -7.04 2.34
N LEU A 370 -15.26 -7.02 1.04
CA LEU A 370 -13.99 -7.52 0.51
C LEU A 370 -12.80 -6.74 1.09
N MET A 371 -12.88 -5.41 1.10
CA MET A 371 -11.82 -4.56 1.67
C MET A 371 -11.65 -4.80 3.18
N LEU A 372 -12.75 -4.98 3.91
CA LEU A 372 -12.73 -5.32 5.32
C LEU A 372 -11.96 -6.64 5.56
N MET A 373 -12.27 -7.67 4.78
CA MET A 373 -11.69 -8.99 4.95
C MET A 373 -10.21 -9.02 4.53
N SER A 374 -9.85 -8.45 3.38
CA SER A 374 -8.48 -8.48 2.85
C SER A 374 -7.59 -7.43 3.50
N ASN A 375 -7.91 -6.14 3.35
CA ASN A 375 -7.04 -5.05 3.78
C ASN A 375 -7.20 -4.71 5.26
N GLY A 376 -8.38 -5.01 5.84
CA GLY A 376 -8.60 -4.84 7.27
C GLY A 376 -8.08 -6.03 8.07
N ILE A 377 -8.84 -7.10 8.14
CA ILE A 377 -8.53 -8.25 9.00
C ILE A 377 -7.28 -8.99 8.53
N GLY A 378 -7.22 -9.30 7.23
CA GLY A 378 -6.09 -10.07 6.66
C GLY A 378 -4.78 -9.33 6.76
N ALA A 379 -4.74 -8.08 6.34
CA ALA A 379 -3.53 -7.27 6.38
C ALA A 379 -3.06 -6.97 7.81
N THR A 380 -3.99 -6.62 8.72
CA THR A 380 -3.66 -6.30 10.11
C THR A 380 -3.14 -7.53 10.85
N GLY A 381 -3.94 -8.61 10.90
CA GLY A 381 -3.54 -9.83 11.61
C GLY A 381 -2.32 -10.49 10.98
N GLY A 382 -2.28 -10.52 9.66
CA GLY A 382 -1.16 -11.09 8.91
C GLY A 382 0.16 -10.37 9.13
N MET A 383 0.13 -9.04 9.19
CA MET A 383 1.34 -8.25 9.43
C MET A 383 1.91 -8.48 10.83
N ILE A 384 1.06 -8.62 11.84
CA ILE A 384 1.49 -8.92 13.21
C ILE A 384 2.18 -10.30 13.26
N ILE A 385 1.56 -11.32 12.65
CA ILE A 385 2.14 -12.67 12.60
C ILE A 385 3.44 -12.65 11.80
N ALA A 386 3.46 -12.00 10.64
CA ALA A 386 4.65 -11.93 9.80
C ALA A 386 5.81 -11.22 10.50
N GLY A 387 5.54 -10.14 11.24
CA GLY A 387 6.54 -9.46 12.03
C GLY A 387 7.13 -10.35 13.12
N SER A 388 6.31 -11.16 13.79
CA SER A 388 6.79 -12.14 14.75
C SER A 388 7.70 -13.19 14.10
N VAL A 389 7.34 -13.68 12.92
CA VAL A 389 8.17 -14.61 12.15
C VAL A 389 9.50 -13.95 11.77
N VAL A 390 9.48 -12.77 11.16
CA VAL A 390 10.73 -12.10 10.74
C VAL A 390 11.62 -11.79 11.93
N ASN A 391 11.07 -11.27 13.03
CA ASN A 391 11.84 -10.94 14.24
C ASN A 391 12.44 -12.17 14.95
N SER A 392 11.97 -13.38 14.64
CA SER A 392 12.59 -14.62 15.16
C SER A 392 13.87 -15.00 14.42
N PHE A 393 14.09 -14.51 13.20
CA PHE A 393 15.24 -14.81 12.37
C PHE A 393 16.15 -13.61 12.13
N CYS A 394 15.61 -12.40 12.28
CA CYS A 394 16.31 -11.16 11.95
C CYS A 394 16.22 -10.16 13.10
N HIS A 395 17.25 -9.30 13.21
CA HIS A 395 17.35 -8.25 14.22
C HIS A 395 18.00 -7.00 13.64
N TRP A 396 17.78 -5.86 14.28
CA TRP A 396 18.34 -4.59 13.86
C TRP A 396 19.70 -4.37 14.56
N GLU A 397 20.75 -4.14 13.76
CA GLU A 397 22.09 -3.85 14.26
C GLU A 397 22.78 -2.73 13.47
N MET A 398 23.76 -2.10 14.11
CA MET A 398 24.62 -1.08 13.49
C MET A 398 25.73 -1.77 12.72
N VAL A 399 25.79 -1.59 11.42
CA VAL A 399 26.77 -2.22 10.55
C VAL A 399 27.47 -1.22 9.64
N PRO A 400 28.78 -1.37 9.37
CA PRO A 400 29.45 -0.61 8.33
C PRO A 400 28.91 -1.04 6.96
N THR A 401 28.58 -0.08 6.10
CA THR A 401 28.06 -0.34 4.75
C THR A 401 29.11 -0.14 3.67
N THR A 402 29.88 0.93 3.78
CA THR A 402 31.01 1.24 2.86
C THR A 402 32.22 1.65 3.67
N PRO A 403 33.47 1.38 3.18
CA PRO A 403 34.69 1.84 3.86
C PRO A 403 34.68 3.36 4.04
N GLY A 404 34.83 3.82 5.31
CA GLY A 404 34.87 5.23 5.65
C GLY A 404 33.51 5.92 5.84
N ALA A 405 32.40 5.26 5.58
CA ALA A 405 31.07 5.78 5.87
C ALA A 405 30.64 5.53 7.32
N ALA A 406 29.74 6.38 7.83
CA ALA A 406 29.13 6.15 9.15
C ALA A 406 28.31 4.84 9.14
N PRO A 407 28.35 4.04 10.22
CA PRO A 407 27.54 2.83 10.32
C PRO A 407 26.05 3.12 10.18
N MET A 408 25.35 2.25 9.47
CA MET A 408 23.88 2.32 9.32
C MET A 408 23.20 1.23 10.12
N ARG A 409 22.01 1.49 10.61
CA ARG A 409 21.17 0.48 11.26
C ARG A 409 20.41 -0.30 10.20
N LEU A 410 20.75 -1.58 10.03
CA LEU A 410 20.16 -2.49 9.04
C LEU A 410 19.51 -3.70 9.73
N PHE A 411 18.55 -4.29 9.05
CA PHE A 411 17.82 -5.46 9.54
C PHE A 411 18.52 -6.73 9.08
N MET A 412 19.40 -7.24 9.94
CA MET A 412 20.33 -8.34 9.65
C MET A 412 19.80 -9.68 10.16
N GLY A 413 20.30 -10.78 9.61
CA GLY A 413 19.96 -12.14 10.03
C GLY A 413 19.69 -13.08 8.87
N ASP A 414 19.00 -14.19 9.16
CA ASP A 414 18.58 -15.15 8.16
C ASP A 414 17.25 -14.72 7.52
N TRP A 415 17.34 -14.02 6.41
CA TRP A 415 16.18 -13.61 5.63
C TRP A 415 15.60 -14.72 4.75
N THR A 416 16.38 -15.73 4.41
CA THR A 416 15.93 -16.84 3.56
C THR A 416 14.78 -17.60 4.21
N SER A 417 14.91 -17.93 5.50
CA SER A 417 13.90 -18.69 6.23
C SER A 417 12.53 -18.02 6.28
N PRO A 418 12.37 -16.74 6.67
CA PRO A 418 11.09 -16.06 6.62
C PRO A 418 10.46 -16.04 5.23
N TRP A 419 11.25 -15.73 4.17
CA TRP A 419 10.71 -15.69 2.83
C TRP A 419 10.23 -17.05 2.34
N LEU A 420 10.94 -18.14 2.65
CA LEU A 420 10.51 -19.51 2.33
C LEU A 420 9.25 -19.91 3.11
N ILE A 421 9.13 -19.51 4.37
CA ILE A 421 7.91 -19.72 5.17
C ILE A 421 6.72 -18.99 4.51
N PHE A 422 6.91 -17.75 4.10
CA PHE A 422 5.85 -16.98 3.41
C PHE A 422 5.51 -17.56 2.03
N ALA A 423 6.51 -18.07 1.29
CA ALA A 423 6.29 -18.75 0.01
C ALA A 423 5.47 -20.04 0.20
N ALA A 424 5.81 -20.86 1.19
CA ALA A 424 5.07 -22.07 1.53
C ALA A 424 3.65 -21.77 2.00
N TYR A 425 3.46 -20.72 2.82
CA TYR A 425 2.15 -20.21 3.21
C TYR A 425 1.29 -19.85 2.01
N ALA A 426 1.79 -19.01 1.10
CA ALA A 426 1.05 -18.56 -0.07
C ALA A 426 0.74 -19.73 -1.02
N LEU A 427 1.67 -20.69 -1.18
CA LEU A 427 1.45 -21.90 -1.95
C LEU A 427 0.33 -22.77 -1.37
N THR A 428 0.35 -22.97 -0.05
CA THR A 428 -0.69 -23.72 0.66
C THR A 428 -2.05 -23.08 0.47
N VAL A 429 -2.14 -21.74 0.62
CA VAL A 429 -3.38 -20.99 0.39
C VAL A 429 -3.84 -21.13 -1.06
N ALA A 430 -2.93 -21.12 -2.05
CA ALA A 430 -3.27 -21.31 -3.46
C ALA A 430 -3.88 -22.70 -3.73
N ILE A 431 -3.24 -23.75 -3.21
CA ILE A 431 -3.71 -25.14 -3.36
C ILE A 431 -5.08 -25.31 -2.70
N LEU A 432 -5.22 -24.84 -1.45
CA LEU A 432 -6.49 -24.92 -0.72
C LEU A 432 -7.61 -24.15 -1.43
N PHE A 433 -7.34 -22.95 -1.96
CA PHE A 433 -8.32 -22.21 -2.73
C PHE A 433 -8.73 -22.98 -3.99
N ALA A 434 -7.76 -23.50 -4.74
CA ALA A 434 -8.03 -24.29 -5.93
C ALA A 434 -8.89 -25.54 -5.64
N LEU A 435 -8.74 -26.17 -4.49
CA LEU A 435 -9.50 -27.34 -4.10
C LEU A 435 -10.88 -26.98 -3.52
N CYS A 436 -10.94 -25.96 -2.64
CA CYS A 436 -12.14 -25.65 -1.87
C CYS A 436 -13.13 -24.75 -2.62
N TYR A 437 -12.64 -23.87 -3.52
CA TYR A 437 -13.52 -22.96 -4.24
C TYR A 437 -14.34 -23.71 -5.31
N ARG A 438 -15.64 -23.78 -5.10
CA ARG A 438 -16.62 -24.28 -6.07
C ARG A 438 -17.48 -23.12 -6.55
N ALA A 439 -17.45 -22.84 -7.85
CA ALA A 439 -18.33 -21.84 -8.43
C ALA A 439 -19.79 -22.27 -8.21
N THR A 440 -20.58 -21.42 -7.57
CA THR A 440 -22.03 -21.63 -7.56
C THR A 440 -22.50 -21.37 -8.99
N THR A 441 -23.15 -22.35 -9.62
CA THR A 441 -23.66 -22.29 -11.00
C THR A 441 -24.83 -21.29 -11.12
N ARG A 442 -24.58 -20.00 -10.86
CA ARG A 442 -25.37 -18.95 -11.49
C ARG A 442 -24.68 -18.67 -12.82
N LYS A 443 -25.30 -19.10 -13.90
CA LYS A 443 -24.89 -18.84 -15.28
C LYS A 443 -24.56 -17.34 -15.42
N TYR A 444 -23.30 -17.07 -15.73
CA TYR A 444 -22.90 -15.78 -16.27
C TYR A 444 -23.44 -15.73 -17.71
N ASN A 445 -24.64 -15.20 -17.91
CA ASN A 445 -25.15 -14.76 -19.19
C ASN A 445 -24.92 -13.27 -19.33
#